data_b97321c9cfc9e09be0569a445222c12d
#
_entry.id   b97321c9cfc9e09be0569a445222c12d
#
_cell.length_a   1.000
_cell.length_b   1.000
_cell.length_c   1.000
_cell.angle_alpha   90.00
_cell.angle_beta   90.00
_cell.angle_gamma   90.00
#
_symmetry.space_group_name_H-M   'P 1'
#
loop_
_entity.id
_entity.type
_entity.pdbx_description
1 polymer ?
#
loop_
_entity_poly.entity_id
_entity_poly.type
_entity_poly.pdbx_seq_one_letter_code
_entity_poly.pdbx_strand_id
1 'polypeptide(L)'
;MKNLRNFIMAFVGFIAVAMCVTSCLSNEDDSLDYATQKQYQQIMAGPQTGKIRFYRQQGTRAYTTQRTLVKYDSIPASWYIGSDSTITINNFPVYMLDSAIIVNKDATGDDAVKYRSLNQAIRAMKDNHSQGFTTAKALYAIPSTGWVSESVLQFMLQPLTIERTINFNGGDHKVYFVFNSYNVGAFSRSTREAQASYTLSAICIDKLSPQNTVPSTYFNSVGILLAR
;
A
#
# COMPACT_ATOMS: atom_id res chain seq x y z
N MET A 1 20.49 7.23 4.46
CA MET A 1 20.86 6.72 3.11
C MET A 1 21.05 5.19 3.04
N LYS A 2 21.56 4.50 4.08
CA LYS A 2 21.67 3.01 4.09
C LYS A 2 20.33 2.28 3.99
N ASN A 3 19.29 2.78 4.62
CA ASN A 3 17.97 2.11 4.68
C ASN A 3 17.19 2.11 3.34
N LEU A 4 17.42 3.12 2.49
CA LEU A 4 16.73 3.24 1.20
C LEU A 4 17.33 2.30 0.14
N ARG A 5 18.67 2.08 0.19
CA ARG A 5 19.35 1.11 -0.69
C ARG A 5 18.93 -0.33 -0.38
N ASN A 6 18.69 -0.63 0.89
CA ASN A 6 18.14 -1.94 1.31
C ASN A 6 16.69 -2.12 0.87
N PHE A 7 15.91 -1.03 0.79
CA PHE A 7 14.52 -1.05 0.32
C PHE A 7 14.40 -1.43 -1.16
N ILE A 8 15.26 -0.91 -2.03
CA ILE A 8 15.25 -1.24 -3.47
C ILE A 8 15.79 -2.64 -3.74
N MET A 9 16.81 -3.09 -3.02
CA MET A 9 17.30 -4.47 -3.15
C MET A 9 16.28 -5.49 -2.65
N ALA A 10 15.50 -5.17 -1.62
CA ALA A 10 14.38 -6.01 -1.19
C ALA A 10 13.27 -6.05 -2.26
N PHE A 11 13.01 -4.96 -2.97
CA PHE A 11 11.99 -4.89 -4.01
C PHE A 11 12.36 -5.73 -5.25
N VAL A 12 13.61 -5.68 -5.69
CA VAL A 12 14.12 -6.51 -6.80
C VAL A 12 14.25 -7.97 -6.37
N GLY A 13 14.64 -8.24 -5.12
CA GLY A 13 14.75 -9.59 -4.57
C GLY A 13 13.40 -10.30 -4.45
N PHE A 14 12.32 -9.59 -4.16
CA PHE A 14 11.00 -10.20 -3.96
C PHE A 14 10.34 -10.63 -5.28
N ILE A 15 10.58 -9.94 -6.39
CA ILE A 15 10.15 -10.41 -7.72
C ILE A 15 10.86 -11.72 -8.10
N ALA A 16 12.13 -11.87 -7.71
CA ALA A 16 12.88 -13.11 -7.93
C ALA A 16 12.41 -14.24 -6.99
N VAL A 17 12.04 -13.93 -5.75
CA VAL A 17 11.53 -14.92 -4.76
C VAL A 17 10.15 -15.44 -5.14
N ALA A 18 9.27 -14.63 -5.74
CA ALA A 18 7.97 -15.12 -6.22
C ALA A 18 8.10 -16.18 -7.34
N MET A 19 9.25 -16.25 -8.03
CA MET A 19 9.54 -17.27 -9.03
C MET A 19 10.44 -18.43 -8.51
N CYS A 20 11.06 -18.27 -7.34
CA CYS A 20 12.02 -19.24 -6.79
C CYS A 20 11.49 -20.09 -5.63
N VAL A 21 10.20 -19.97 -5.25
CA VAL A 21 9.62 -20.79 -4.14
C VAL A 21 9.40 -22.26 -4.53
N THR A 22 9.90 -22.70 -5.68
CA THR A 22 9.78 -24.11 -6.09
C THR A 22 11.03 -24.96 -5.89
N SER A 23 12.13 -24.39 -5.39
CA SER A 23 13.32 -25.22 -5.11
C SER A 23 14.11 -24.71 -3.91
N CYS A 24 14.33 -25.60 -2.96
CA CYS A 24 15.22 -25.56 -1.81
C CYS A 24 14.63 -24.99 -0.52
N LEU A 25 13.88 -25.82 0.20
CA LEU A 25 13.90 -25.79 1.66
C LEU A 25 13.66 -27.21 2.18
N SER A 26 14.75 -27.89 2.44
CA SER A 26 14.76 -29.09 3.28
C SER A 26 15.24 -28.67 4.67
N ASN A 27 14.32 -28.31 5.51
CA ASN A 27 14.38 -28.36 6.96
C ASN A 27 12.94 -28.28 7.44
N GLU A 28 12.60 -28.92 8.52
CA GLU A 28 11.26 -29.01 9.14
C GLU A 28 10.61 -27.63 9.26
N ASP A 29 10.07 -27.14 8.16
CA ASP A 29 9.60 -25.76 8.01
C ASP A 29 8.09 -25.73 8.22
N ASP A 30 7.66 -24.84 9.08
CA ASP A 30 6.26 -24.42 9.24
C ASP A 30 5.65 -23.85 7.94
N SER A 31 6.34 -23.92 6.81
CA SER A 31 5.85 -23.46 5.52
C SER A 31 4.68 -24.32 5.05
N LEU A 32 3.66 -23.67 4.52
CA LEU A 32 2.52 -24.38 3.92
C LEU A 32 2.92 -24.94 2.55
N ASP A 33 2.59 -26.22 2.33
CA ASP A 33 2.71 -26.80 0.99
C ASP A 33 1.77 -26.11 -0.01
N TYR A 34 2.08 -26.26 -1.30
CA TYR A 34 1.34 -25.59 -2.36
C TYR A 34 -0.16 -25.93 -2.38
N ALA A 35 -0.52 -27.19 -2.12
CA ALA A 35 -1.92 -27.62 -2.15
C ALA A 35 -2.72 -26.98 -1.01
N THR A 36 -2.15 -26.94 0.18
CA THR A 36 -2.73 -26.31 1.37
C THR A 36 -2.85 -24.78 1.16
N GLN A 37 -1.83 -24.12 0.61
CA GLN A 37 -1.93 -22.70 0.24
C GLN A 37 -3.08 -22.44 -0.73
N LYS A 38 -3.22 -23.27 -1.77
CA LYS A 38 -4.31 -23.18 -2.74
C LYS A 38 -5.68 -23.36 -2.09
N GLN A 39 -5.82 -24.31 -1.17
CA GLN A 39 -7.05 -24.50 -0.43
C GLN A 39 -7.45 -23.25 0.38
N TYR A 40 -6.50 -22.66 1.09
CA TYR A 40 -6.78 -21.43 1.85
C TYR A 40 -7.10 -20.22 0.94
N GLN A 41 -6.42 -20.11 -0.20
CA GLN A 41 -6.75 -19.09 -1.19
C GLN A 41 -8.18 -19.26 -1.72
N GLN A 42 -8.63 -20.48 -1.99
CA GLN A 42 -10.01 -20.76 -2.39
C GLN A 42 -11.02 -20.43 -1.29
N ILE A 43 -10.69 -20.71 -0.02
CA ILE A 43 -11.54 -20.34 1.12
C ILE A 43 -11.70 -18.82 1.22
N MET A 44 -10.63 -18.06 1.00
CA MET A 44 -10.65 -16.60 1.08
C MET A 44 -11.28 -15.94 -0.15
N ALA A 45 -11.26 -16.59 -1.29
CA ALA A 45 -11.68 -16.02 -2.56
C ALA A 45 -13.13 -15.51 -2.53
N GLY A 46 -13.35 -14.35 -3.12
CA GLY A 46 -14.65 -13.75 -3.26
C GLY A 46 -14.70 -12.23 -3.09
N PRO A 47 -15.88 -11.67 -3.34
CA PRO A 47 -16.10 -10.24 -3.21
C PRO A 47 -16.17 -9.83 -1.73
N GLN A 48 -15.63 -8.66 -1.46
CA GLN A 48 -15.64 -8.00 -0.16
C GLN A 48 -16.19 -6.59 -0.31
N THR A 49 -16.93 -6.11 0.69
CA THR A 49 -17.43 -4.74 0.73
C THR A 49 -17.16 -4.14 2.10
N GLY A 50 -16.96 -2.84 2.13
CA GLY A 50 -16.68 -2.13 3.37
C GLY A 50 -16.25 -0.69 3.12
N LYS A 51 -15.20 -0.27 3.81
CA LYS A 51 -14.64 1.08 3.69
C LYS A 51 -13.12 1.02 3.52
N ILE A 52 -12.59 1.94 2.73
CA ILE A 52 -11.18 2.32 2.78
C ILE A 52 -11.08 3.46 3.77
N ARG A 53 -10.22 3.32 4.77
CA ARG A 53 -9.95 4.35 5.78
C ARG A 53 -8.51 4.79 5.65
N PHE A 54 -8.29 6.09 5.63
CA PHE A 54 -6.98 6.70 5.53
C PHE A 54 -6.57 7.27 6.88
N TYR A 55 -5.32 7.00 7.28
CA TYR A 55 -4.75 7.43 8.54
C TYR A 55 -3.45 8.19 8.28
N ARG A 56 -3.33 9.37 8.84
CA ARG A 56 -2.09 10.12 8.85
C ARG A 56 -1.35 9.84 10.15
N GLN A 57 -0.06 9.63 10.06
CA GLN A 57 0.80 9.57 11.24
C GLN A 57 0.98 10.99 11.77
N GLN A 58 0.51 11.27 12.98
CA GLN A 58 0.66 12.57 13.63
C GLN A 58 1.77 12.48 14.68
N GLY A 59 2.80 13.31 14.51
CA GLY A 59 3.85 13.54 15.49
C GLY A 59 4.94 12.47 15.53
N THR A 60 6.13 12.85 15.17
CA THR A 60 7.35 12.16 15.54
C THR A 60 8.15 13.07 16.45
N ARG A 61 8.03 12.89 17.73
CA ARG A 61 9.19 13.13 18.60
C ARG A 61 9.91 11.80 18.77
N ALA A 62 11.20 11.81 18.55
CA ALA A 62 12.09 10.66 18.42
C ALA A 62 12.14 9.68 19.61
N TYR A 63 11.29 9.83 20.62
CA TYR A 63 11.35 9.10 21.88
C TYR A 63 10.02 8.59 22.43
N THR A 64 8.92 8.68 21.68
CA THR A 64 7.65 8.08 22.11
C THR A 64 7.18 7.01 21.13
N THR A 65 7.09 5.78 21.60
CA THR A 65 6.63 4.59 20.87
C THR A 65 5.13 4.62 20.52
N GLN A 66 4.40 5.64 20.91
CA GLN A 66 2.99 5.80 20.56
C GLN A 66 2.83 6.62 19.29
N ARG A 67 2.66 5.91 18.18
CA ARG A 67 2.23 6.49 16.90
C ARG A 67 0.73 6.76 16.99
N THR A 68 0.34 8.01 17.18
CA THR A 68 -1.07 8.36 17.10
C THR A 68 -1.49 8.42 15.63
N LEU A 69 -2.27 7.44 15.20
CA LEU A 69 -2.89 7.44 13.89
C LEU A 69 -4.16 8.27 13.95
N VAL A 70 -4.17 9.40 13.26
CA VAL A 70 -5.38 10.22 13.12
C VAL A 70 -6.11 9.80 11.86
N LYS A 71 -7.36 9.40 12.00
CA LYS A 71 -8.23 9.11 10.87
C LYS A 71 -8.38 10.39 10.04
N TYR A 72 -7.96 10.31 8.77
CA TYR A 72 -8.07 11.43 7.83
C TYR A 72 -9.44 11.43 7.15
N ASP A 73 -9.82 10.28 6.55
CA ASP A 73 -11.11 10.11 5.88
C ASP A 73 -11.46 8.64 5.69
N SER A 74 -12.68 8.37 5.23
CA SER A 74 -13.12 7.02 4.84
C SER A 74 -14.17 7.08 3.76
N ILE A 75 -14.06 6.20 2.79
CA ILE A 75 -15.04 6.06 1.71
C ILE A 75 -15.52 4.62 1.60
N PRO A 76 -16.77 4.38 1.11
CA PRO A 76 -17.20 3.05 0.74
C PRO A 76 -16.30 2.44 -0.32
N ALA A 77 -16.03 1.15 -0.21
CA ALA A 77 -15.18 0.42 -1.15
C ALA A 77 -15.65 -1.01 -1.34
N SER A 78 -15.30 -1.55 -2.49
CA SER A 78 -15.38 -2.98 -2.76
C SER A 78 -14.03 -3.48 -3.24
N TRP A 79 -13.71 -4.72 -2.82
CA TRP A 79 -12.50 -5.40 -3.31
C TRP A 79 -12.80 -6.87 -3.53
N TYR A 80 -11.95 -7.52 -4.29
CA TYR A 80 -12.06 -8.93 -4.61
C TYR A 80 -10.78 -9.64 -4.20
N ILE A 81 -10.90 -10.74 -3.49
CA ILE A 81 -9.80 -11.65 -3.16
C ILE A 81 -9.81 -12.75 -4.19
N GLY A 82 -8.77 -12.82 -5.01
CA GLY A 82 -8.62 -13.86 -6.02
C GLY A 82 -7.98 -15.14 -5.44
N SER A 83 -8.37 -16.29 -5.97
CA SER A 83 -7.68 -17.57 -5.67
C SER A 83 -6.30 -17.68 -6.34
N ASP A 84 -5.90 -16.67 -7.09
CA ASP A 84 -4.61 -16.52 -7.77
C ASP A 84 -3.60 -15.69 -6.98
N SER A 85 -3.79 -15.53 -5.67
CA SER A 85 -2.95 -14.71 -4.80
C SER A 85 -3.03 -13.21 -5.06
N THR A 86 -4.13 -12.74 -5.65
CA THR A 86 -4.32 -11.30 -5.89
C THR A 86 -5.46 -10.73 -5.06
N ILE A 87 -5.33 -9.47 -4.70
CA ILE A 87 -6.44 -8.64 -4.18
C ILE A 87 -6.60 -7.46 -5.14
N THR A 88 -7.81 -7.28 -5.63
CA THR A 88 -8.15 -6.16 -6.53
C THR A 88 -9.11 -5.23 -5.81
N ILE A 89 -8.72 -3.97 -5.64
CA ILE A 89 -9.53 -2.93 -5.01
C ILE A 89 -10.11 -2.06 -6.12
N ASN A 90 -11.42 -2.10 -6.26
CA ASN A 90 -12.11 -1.28 -7.25
C ASN A 90 -12.27 0.15 -6.72
N ASN A 91 -12.14 1.12 -7.61
CA ASN A 91 -12.32 2.54 -7.28
C ASN A 91 -11.46 2.99 -6.08
N PHE A 92 -10.18 2.58 -6.07
CA PHE A 92 -9.22 3.09 -5.09
C PHE A 92 -9.05 4.60 -5.27
N PRO A 93 -9.25 5.42 -4.21
CA PRO A 93 -9.27 6.88 -4.33
C PRO A 93 -7.84 7.45 -4.28
N VAL A 94 -7.21 7.60 -5.42
CA VAL A 94 -5.84 8.12 -5.53
C VAL A 94 -5.73 9.54 -4.97
N TYR A 95 -6.77 10.37 -5.14
CA TYR A 95 -6.79 11.74 -4.64
C TYR A 95 -6.62 11.85 -3.12
N MET A 96 -6.96 10.80 -2.36
CA MET A 96 -6.78 10.74 -0.90
C MET A 96 -5.29 10.64 -0.49
N LEU A 97 -4.42 10.30 -1.43
CA LEU A 97 -2.98 10.23 -1.19
C LEU A 97 -2.31 11.61 -1.15
N ASP A 98 -3.05 12.69 -1.44
CA ASP A 98 -2.62 14.09 -1.23
C ASP A 98 -2.17 14.30 0.21
N SER A 99 -2.80 13.60 1.16
CA SER A 99 -2.50 13.69 2.59
C SER A 99 -1.08 13.25 2.96
N ALA A 100 -0.39 12.53 2.06
CA ALA A 100 1.01 12.18 2.23
C ALA A 100 1.97 13.35 1.97
N ILE A 101 1.52 14.39 1.27
CA ILE A 101 2.37 15.53 0.94
C ILE A 101 2.09 16.65 1.94
N ILE A 102 3.14 17.03 2.68
CA ILE A 102 3.06 18.05 3.71
C ILE A 102 3.92 19.23 3.28
N VAL A 103 3.28 20.39 3.05
CA VAL A 103 3.99 21.64 2.78
C VAL A 103 3.49 22.69 3.74
N ASN A 104 4.40 23.29 4.50
CA ASN A 104 4.05 24.45 5.32
C ASN A 104 3.51 25.55 4.39
N LYS A 105 2.37 26.14 4.77
CA LYS A 105 1.73 27.22 3.99
C LYS A 105 2.65 28.42 3.73
N ASP A 106 3.54 28.71 4.67
CA ASP A 106 4.47 29.85 4.63
C ASP A 106 5.83 29.48 4.04
N ALA A 107 6.06 28.20 3.67
CA ALA A 107 7.31 27.78 3.06
C ALA A 107 7.43 28.38 1.66
N THR A 108 8.56 29.02 1.41
CA THR A 108 8.96 29.60 0.12
C THR A 108 10.15 28.81 -0.43
N GLY A 109 10.37 28.89 -1.71
CA GLY A 109 11.42 28.15 -2.42
C GLY A 109 10.84 27.13 -3.38
N ASP A 110 11.65 26.76 -4.36
CA ASP A 110 11.21 25.98 -5.53
C ASP A 110 10.60 24.62 -5.14
N ASP A 111 11.22 23.92 -4.20
CA ASP A 111 10.72 22.64 -3.71
C ASP A 111 9.35 22.79 -3.00
N ALA A 112 9.17 23.81 -2.17
CA ALA A 112 7.92 24.04 -1.50
C ALA A 112 6.80 24.38 -2.50
N VAL A 113 7.09 25.17 -3.52
CA VAL A 113 6.17 25.51 -4.62
C VAL A 113 5.83 24.24 -5.39
N LYS A 114 6.82 23.46 -5.80
CA LYS A 114 6.67 22.20 -6.53
C LYS A 114 5.77 21.21 -5.79
N TYR A 115 6.07 20.91 -4.52
CA TYR A 115 5.30 19.92 -3.78
C TYR A 115 3.92 20.42 -3.34
N ARG A 116 3.73 21.73 -3.16
CA ARG A 116 2.41 22.33 -2.98
C ARG A 116 1.55 22.17 -4.24
N SER A 117 2.14 22.41 -5.41
CA SER A 117 1.48 22.22 -6.70
C SER A 117 1.09 20.75 -6.90
N LEU A 118 1.98 19.79 -6.59
CA LEU A 118 1.67 18.36 -6.65
C LEU A 118 0.53 17.99 -5.68
N ASN A 119 0.56 18.47 -4.43
CA ASN A 119 -0.51 18.22 -3.46
C ASN A 119 -1.87 18.71 -3.97
N GLN A 120 -1.91 19.93 -4.51
CA GLN A 120 -3.11 20.52 -5.07
C GLN A 120 -3.62 19.75 -6.28
N ALA A 121 -2.71 19.33 -7.16
CA ALA A 121 -3.06 18.56 -8.36
C ALA A 121 -3.65 17.18 -8.00
N ILE A 122 -3.05 16.45 -7.03
CA ILE A 122 -3.62 15.18 -6.55
C ILE A 122 -5.00 15.40 -5.95
N ARG A 123 -5.18 16.42 -5.11
CA ARG A 123 -6.47 16.74 -4.49
C ARG A 123 -7.54 17.08 -5.52
N ALA A 124 -7.20 17.85 -6.55
CA ALA A 124 -8.13 18.24 -7.62
C ALA A 124 -8.62 17.05 -8.44
N MET A 125 -7.90 15.92 -8.45
CA MET A 125 -8.35 14.70 -9.11
C MET A 125 -9.68 14.15 -8.55
N LYS A 126 -10.08 14.56 -7.35
CA LYS A 126 -11.37 14.19 -6.75
C LYS A 126 -12.55 14.49 -7.66
N ASP A 127 -12.49 15.61 -8.37
CA ASP A 127 -13.58 16.10 -9.23
C ASP A 127 -13.58 15.42 -10.62
N ASN A 128 -12.56 14.63 -10.92
CA ASN A 128 -12.45 13.85 -12.14
C ASN A 128 -12.35 12.35 -11.82
N HIS A 129 -13.48 11.63 -11.95
CA HIS A 129 -13.56 10.21 -11.56
C HIS A 129 -12.50 9.34 -12.24
N SER A 130 -12.21 9.56 -13.53
CA SER A 130 -11.23 8.76 -14.26
C SER A 130 -9.79 8.96 -13.79
N GLN A 131 -9.47 10.12 -13.23
CA GLN A 131 -8.16 10.44 -12.66
C GLN A 131 -8.08 10.15 -11.17
N GLY A 132 -9.14 10.50 -10.43
CA GLY A 132 -9.19 10.40 -8.96
C GLY A 132 -9.34 8.98 -8.43
N PHE A 133 -9.81 8.04 -9.26
CA PHE A 133 -10.00 6.65 -8.87
C PHE A 133 -9.23 5.70 -9.80
N THR A 134 -8.87 4.55 -9.26
CA THR A 134 -8.20 3.49 -10.04
C THR A 134 -8.53 2.11 -9.51
N THR A 135 -8.29 1.10 -10.31
CA THR A 135 -8.19 -0.27 -9.82
C THR A 135 -6.79 -0.47 -9.25
N ALA A 136 -6.70 -0.61 -7.93
CA ALA A 136 -5.46 -0.95 -7.26
C ALA A 136 -5.36 -2.46 -7.06
N LYS A 137 -4.15 -3.00 -7.18
CA LYS A 137 -3.88 -4.43 -7.01
C LYS A 137 -2.86 -4.66 -5.91
N ALA A 138 -2.98 -5.79 -5.24
CA ALA A 138 -1.98 -6.29 -4.31
C ALA A 138 -1.79 -7.79 -4.52
N LEU A 139 -0.59 -8.29 -4.25
CA LEU A 139 -0.34 -9.72 -4.10
C LEU A 139 -0.50 -10.09 -2.64
N TYR A 140 -0.92 -11.33 -2.36
CA TYR A 140 -0.96 -11.84 -1.00
C TYR A 140 -0.41 -13.26 -0.90
N ALA A 141 0.07 -13.62 0.29
CA ALA A 141 0.53 -14.97 0.60
C ALA A 141 0.22 -15.32 2.06
N ILE A 142 0.00 -16.59 2.34
CA ILE A 142 -0.08 -17.15 3.69
C ILE A 142 1.27 -17.82 3.94
N PRO A 143 2.17 -17.23 4.76
CA PRO A 143 3.57 -17.65 4.77
C PRO A 143 3.81 -18.99 5.49
N SER A 144 3.03 -19.32 6.52
CA SER A 144 3.25 -20.52 7.31
C SER A 144 1.99 -20.97 8.06
N THR A 145 2.04 -22.13 8.70
CA THR A 145 0.96 -22.69 9.53
C THR A 145 0.61 -21.80 10.71
N GLY A 146 1.58 -21.08 11.28
CA GLY A 146 1.36 -20.12 12.38
C GLY A 146 0.46 -18.94 12.03
N TRP A 147 0.21 -18.71 10.72
CA TRP A 147 -0.71 -17.67 10.22
C TRP A 147 -2.14 -18.18 10.03
N VAL A 148 -2.40 -19.43 10.38
CA VAL A 148 -3.67 -20.12 10.17
C VAL A 148 -4.22 -20.58 11.51
N SER A 149 -5.47 -20.22 11.79
CA SER A 149 -6.24 -20.78 12.90
C SER A 149 -7.59 -21.29 12.43
N GLU A 150 -8.35 -21.93 13.33
CA GLU A 150 -9.70 -22.39 13.02
C GLU A 150 -10.64 -21.26 12.61
N SER A 151 -10.47 -20.07 13.20
CA SER A 151 -11.35 -18.92 13.00
C SER A 151 -10.80 -17.87 12.03
N VAL A 152 -9.47 -17.77 11.89
CA VAL A 152 -8.82 -16.68 11.15
C VAL A 152 -7.68 -17.20 10.28
N LEU A 153 -7.65 -16.73 9.04
CA LEU A 153 -6.50 -16.83 8.14
C LEU A 153 -5.81 -15.46 8.09
N GLN A 154 -4.57 -15.38 8.55
CA GLN A 154 -3.76 -14.20 8.37
C GLN A 154 -2.95 -14.32 7.07
N PHE A 155 -2.67 -13.20 6.44
CA PHE A 155 -1.91 -13.19 5.19
C PHE A 155 -1.01 -11.95 5.12
N MET A 156 0.11 -12.12 4.44
CA MET A 156 0.96 -11.01 4.04
C MET A 156 0.39 -10.37 2.79
N LEU A 157 0.52 -9.04 2.69
CA LEU A 157 0.02 -8.25 1.58
C LEU A 157 1.14 -7.39 0.99
N GLN A 158 1.27 -7.42 -0.32
CA GLN A 158 2.16 -6.56 -1.09
C GLN A 158 1.36 -5.76 -2.11
N PRO A 159 0.98 -4.51 -1.79
CA PRO A 159 0.34 -3.64 -2.75
C PRO A 159 1.29 -3.31 -3.91
N LEU A 160 0.76 -3.30 -5.12
CA LEU A 160 1.51 -2.86 -6.29
C LEU A 160 1.55 -1.33 -6.35
N THR A 161 2.63 -0.80 -6.90
CA THR A 161 2.79 0.64 -7.14
C THR A 161 1.68 1.15 -8.05
N ILE A 162 1.09 2.28 -7.68
CA ILE A 162 0.11 2.99 -8.53
C ILE A 162 0.85 4.07 -9.30
N GLU A 163 0.77 4.04 -10.64
CA GLU A 163 1.30 5.08 -11.52
C GLU A 163 0.16 5.99 -12.00
N ARG A 164 0.41 7.31 -12.02
CA ARG A 164 -0.47 8.32 -12.59
C ARG A 164 0.33 9.39 -13.34
N THR A 165 -0.21 9.86 -14.45
CA THR A 165 0.27 11.10 -15.07
C THR A 165 -0.51 12.26 -14.46
N ILE A 166 0.20 13.19 -13.85
CA ILE A 166 -0.38 14.34 -13.13
C ILE A 166 0.27 15.61 -13.65
N ASN A 167 -0.57 16.59 -14.04
CA ASN A 167 -0.09 17.90 -14.44
C ASN A 167 0.12 18.78 -13.21
N PHE A 168 1.35 19.18 -12.97
CA PHE A 168 1.70 20.12 -11.91
C PHE A 168 3.03 20.83 -12.23
N ASN A 169 3.27 21.96 -11.60
CA ASN A 169 4.49 22.75 -11.77
C ASN A 169 4.85 23.03 -13.25
N GLY A 170 3.81 23.23 -14.10
CA GLY A 170 3.98 23.61 -15.52
C GLY A 170 4.18 22.46 -16.50
N GLY A 171 4.03 21.20 -16.08
CA GLY A 171 4.19 20.04 -16.98
C GLY A 171 3.48 18.78 -16.52
N ASP A 172 3.42 17.80 -17.41
CA ASP A 172 2.94 16.46 -17.10
C ASP A 172 4.08 15.61 -16.53
N HIS A 173 3.83 15.02 -15.38
CA HIS A 173 4.79 14.17 -14.68
C HIS A 173 4.20 12.79 -14.38
N LYS A 174 5.02 11.75 -14.49
CA LYS A 174 4.68 10.43 -13.98
C LYS A 174 4.87 10.40 -12.46
N VAL A 175 3.82 10.14 -11.73
CA VAL A 175 3.83 10.04 -10.26
C VAL A 175 3.56 8.60 -9.85
N TYR A 176 4.45 8.05 -9.04
CA TYR A 176 4.40 6.68 -8.53
C TYR A 176 4.12 6.70 -7.04
N PHE A 177 3.03 6.10 -6.63
CA PHE A 177 2.69 5.88 -5.23
C PHE A 177 3.18 4.50 -4.81
N VAL A 178 4.18 4.47 -3.95
CA VAL A 178 4.89 3.26 -3.52
C VAL A 178 4.45 2.86 -2.12
N PHE A 179 4.06 1.61 -1.95
CA PHE A 179 3.60 1.08 -0.67
C PHE A 179 4.67 0.19 -0.03
N ASN A 180 4.59 0.01 1.28
CA ASN A 180 5.44 -0.95 1.97
C ASN A 180 5.24 -2.36 1.41
N SER A 181 6.30 -3.14 1.36
CA SER A 181 6.25 -4.54 0.94
C SER A 181 5.76 -5.50 2.02
N TYR A 182 5.81 -5.09 3.29
CA TYR A 182 5.37 -5.91 4.43
C TYR A 182 4.13 -5.29 5.06
N ASN A 183 3.00 -5.84 4.72
CA ASN A 183 1.71 -5.46 5.26
C ASN A 183 0.96 -6.73 5.61
N VAL A 184 -0.06 -6.62 6.46
CA VAL A 184 -0.81 -7.78 6.93
C VAL A 184 -2.30 -7.60 6.72
N GLY A 185 -2.96 -8.73 6.50
CA GLY A 185 -4.40 -8.84 6.47
C GLY A 185 -4.86 -10.04 7.27
N ALA A 186 -6.15 -10.08 7.52
CA ALA A 186 -6.82 -11.18 8.19
C ALA A 186 -8.17 -11.46 7.52
N PHE A 187 -8.51 -12.72 7.42
CA PHE A 187 -9.80 -13.20 6.91
C PHE A 187 -10.49 -14.04 7.97
N SER A 188 -11.67 -13.65 8.39
CA SER A 188 -12.52 -14.41 9.29
C SER A 188 -13.24 -15.52 8.55
N ARG A 189 -13.05 -16.77 8.96
CA ARG A 189 -13.73 -17.92 8.36
C ARG A 189 -15.23 -17.95 8.64
N SER A 190 -15.64 -17.48 9.83
CA SER A 190 -17.03 -17.48 10.25
C SER A 190 -17.88 -16.43 9.55
N THR A 191 -17.37 -15.20 9.46
CA THR A 191 -18.09 -14.10 8.80
C THR A 191 -17.75 -13.97 7.32
N ARG A 192 -16.70 -14.63 6.84
CA ARG A 192 -16.13 -14.51 5.49
C ARG A 192 -15.73 -13.08 5.13
N GLU A 193 -15.33 -12.32 6.13
CA GLU A 193 -14.91 -10.93 5.99
C GLU A 193 -13.39 -10.81 6.04
N ALA A 194 -12.84 -10.00 5.17
CA ALA A 194 -11.42 -9.69 5.16
C ALA A 194 -11.18 -8.24 5.57
N GLN A 195 -10.08 -8.05 6.29
CA GLN A 195 -9.48 -6.74 6.52
C GLN A 195 -8.02 -6.77 6.13
N ALA A 196 -7.51 -5.65 5.63
CA ALA A 196 -6.11 -5.51 5.26
C ALA A 196 -5.61 -4.10 5.56
N SER A 197 -4.39 -4.01 6.04
CA SER A 197 -3.74 -2.74 6.35
C SER A 197 -2.44 -2.63 5.58
N TYR A 198 -2.20 -1.48 4.95
CA TYR A 198 -0.95 -1.21 4.26
C TYR A 198 -0.61 0.28 4.32
N THR A 199 0.62 0.63 3.99
CA THR A 199 1.14 1.97 4.18
C THR A 199 1.78 2.49 2.88
N LEU A 200 1.39 3.71 2.47
CA LEU A 200 2.12 4.48 1.48
C LEU A 200 3.45 4.92 2.09
N SER A 201 4.54 4.45 1.50
CA SER A 201 5.90 4.66 2.03
C SER A 201 6.71 5.68 1.26
N ALA A 202 6.37 5.94 -0.01
CA ALA A 202 7.04 6.94 -0.82
C ALA A 202 6.16 7.41 -1.98
N ILE A 203 6.48 8.59 -2.49
CA ILE A 203 5.98 9.10 -3.77
C ILE A 203 7.21 9.43 -4.61
N CYS A 204 7.32 8.85 -5.82
CA CYS A 204 8.39 9.16 -6.77
C CYS A 204 7.83 9.94 -7.95
N ILE A 205 8.65 10.83 -8.53
CA ILE A 205 8.27 11.69 -9.65
C ILE A 205 9.17 11.37 -10.83
N ASP A 206 8.57 11.14 -12.00
CA ASP A 206 9.17 10.83 -13.30
C ASP A 206 9.91 9.50 -13.39
N LYS A 207 10.51 9.02 -12.31
CA LYS A 207 11.19 7.72 -12.26
C LYS A 207 10.97 7.05 -10.91
N LEU A 208 10.78 5.74 -10.94
CA LEU A 208 10.72 4.92 -9.73
C LEU A 208 12.16 4.69 -9.21
N SER A 209 12.70 5.68 -8.54
CA SER A 209 14.06 5.64 -7.99
C SER A 209 14.17 6.47 -6.71
N PRO A 210 15.16 6.18 -5.85
CA PRO A 210 15.38 6.93 -4.62
C PRO A 210 15.62 8.43 -4.82
N GLN A 211 16.29 8.78 -5.91
CA GLN A 211 16.67 10.17 -6.23
C GLN A 211 15.43 11.00 -6.64
N ASN A 212 14.38 10.33 -7.10
CA ASN A 212 13.15 10.95 -7.56
C ASN A 212 12.03 10.92 -6.49
N THR A 213 12.36 10.50 -5.27
CA THR A 213 11.40 10.42 -4.17
C THR A 213 11.15 11.81 -3.56
N VAL A 214 9.89 12.12 -3.27
CA VAL A 214 9.53 13.30 -2.48
C VAL A 214 10.30 13.26 -1.15
N PRO A 215 11.08 14.31 -0.82
CA PRO A 215 11.88 14.32 0.41
C PRO A 215 11.04 14.16 1.67
N SER A 216 11.62 13.57 2.71
CA SER A 216 10.95 13.35 4.00
C SER A 216 10.46 14.64 4.68
N THR A 217 11.03 15.79 4.33
CA THR A 217 10.56 17.11 4.79
C THR A 217 9.19 17.48 4.23
N TYR A 218 8.82 16.89 3.10
CA TYR A 218 7.55 17.11 2.39
C TYR A 218 6.66 15.87 2.31
N PHE A 219 7.09 14.77 2.92
CA PHE A 219 6.36 13.49 2.88
C PHE A 219 6.08 12.96 4.28
N ASN A 220 4.85 12.48 4.46
CA ASN A 220 4.44 11.70 5.62
C ASN A 220 3.76 10.41 5.17
N SER A 221 4.07 9.31 5.84
CA SER A 221 3.43 8.03 5.53
C SER A 221 1.92 8.08 5.81
N VAL A 222 1.15 7.44 4.92
CA VAL A 222 -0.29 7.30 5.06
C VAL A 222 -0.64 5.83 5.23
N GLY A 223 -1.25 5.50 6.35
CA GLY A 223 -1.83 4.18 6.60
C GLY A 223 -3.19 4.04 5.92
N ILE A 224 -3.44 2.90 5.32
CA ILE A 224 -4.66 2.58 4.59
C ILE A 224 -5.22 1.28 5.16
N LEU A 225 -6.47 1.29 5.59
CA LEU A 225 -7.18 0.14 6.13
C LEU A 225 -8.40 -0.17 5.28
N LEU A 226 -8.43 -1.38 4.74
CA LEU A 226 -9.62 -2.02 4.17
C LEU A 226 -10.32 -2.79 5.28
N ALA A 227 -11.54 -2.45 5.59
CA ALA A 227 -12.35 -3.17 6.58
C ALA A 227 -13.84 -2.89 6.38
N ARG A 228 -14.65 -3.79 6.86
CA ARG A 228 -16.10 -3.61 6.96
C ARG A 228 -16.49 -2.54 7.99
#